data_a0a41a7998e0ccc11c42dc0e6c572531
#
_entry.id   a0a41a7998e0ccc11c42dc0e6c572531
#
_cell.length_a   1.000
_cell.length_b   1.000
_cell.length_c   1.000
_cell.angle_alpha   90.00
_cell.angle_beta   90.00
_cell.angle_gamma   90.00
#
_symmetry.space_group_name_H-M   'P 1'
#
loop_
_entity.id
_entity.type
_entity.pdbx_description
1 polymer ?
#
loop_
_entity_poly.entity_id
_entity_poly.type
_entity_poly.pdbx_seq_one_letter_code
_entity_poly.pdbx_strand_id
1 'polypeptide(L)'
;LSNWERKGLISSVITQNVDGFHQRAGNKRVYPLHGSINTFRCSRCGQSASKDNFINKDSRIKCGGTPRPDEVFFGEALPQDILNNAIKEIQKSELVIVIGTSLMVYPVNSLPSMSKGKKVYINKEIYQQSFDLDLEGKAGEILEAVNQQLN
;
A
#
# COMPACT_ATOMS: atom_id res chain seq x y z
N LEU A 1 -3.50 -8.17 -10.34
CA LEU A 1 -2.24 -7.42 -10.24
C LEU A 1 -1.02 -8.35 -10.17
N SER A 2 -1.03 -9.44 -9.38
CA SER A 2 0.13 -10.34 -9.30
C SER A 2 0.48 -10.99 -10.65
N ASN A 3 -0.52 -11.28 -11.48
CA ASN A 3 -0.31 -11.76 -12.84
C ASN A 3 0.36 -10.69 -13.73
N TRP A 4 -0.04 -9.44 -13.60
CA TRP A 4 0.57 -8.32 -14.33
C TRP A 4 2.02 -8.08 -13.89
N GLU A 5 2.33 -8.23 -12.61
CA GLU A 5 3.71 -8.15 -12.11
C GLU A 5 4.58 -9.27 -12.72
N ARG A 6 4.07 -10.53 -12.75
CA ARG A 6 4.78 -11.66 -13.38
C ARG A 6 5.02 -11.48 -14.88
N LYS A 7 4.08 -10.81 -15.57
CA LYS A 7 4.23 -10.45 -17.00
C LYS A 7 5.09 -9.20 -17.23
N GLY A 8 5.58 -8.54 -16.16
CA GLY A 8 6.36 -7.31 -16.27
C GLY A 8 5.56 -6.07 -16.65
N LEU A 9 4.21 -6.13 -16.59
CA LEU A 9 3.33 -5.01 -16.91
C LEU A 9 3.24 -3.98 -15.79
N ILE A 10 3.43 -4.40 -14.54
CA ILE A 10 3.57 -3.49 -13.39
C ILE A 10 4.87 -3.77 -12.66
N SER A 11 5.51 -2.73 -12.17
CA SER A 11 6.78 -2.80 -11.45
C SER A 11 6.59 -3.06 -9.96
N SER A 12 5.53 -2.51 -9.36
CA SER A 12 5.28 -2.60 -7.93
C SER A 12 3.83 -2.26 -7.58
N VAL A 13 3.45 -2.60 -6.35
CA VAL A 13 2.19 -2.19 -5.72
C VAL A 13 2.51 -1.36 -4.48
N ILE A 14 1.97 -0.15 -4.43
CA ILE A 14 2.04 0.72 -3.27
C ILE A 14 0.65 0.73 -2.64
N THR A 15 0.53 0.33 -1.38
CA THR A 15 -0.77 0.14 -0.75
C THR A 15 -0.89 0.82 0.60
N GLN A 16 -2.08 1.34 0.89
CA GLN A 16 -2.48 1.81 2.22
C GLN A 16 -3.13 0.69 3.04
N ASN A 17 -3.49 -0.43 2.39
CA ASN A 17 -4.11 -1.56 3.07
C ASN A 17 -3.09 -2.31 3.94
N VAL A 18 -3.55 -2.75 5.11
CA VAL A 18 -2.74 -3.45 6.13
C VAL A 18 -2.97 -4.97 6.15
N ASP A 19 -3.88 -5.48 5.29
CA ASP A 19 -4.37 -6.86 5.28
C ASP A 19 -3.39 -7.89 4.68
N GLY A 20 -2.40 -7.44 3.90
CA GLY A 20 -1.42 -8.30 3.23
C GLY A 20 -1.97 -9.08 2.04
N PHE A 21 -3.12 -8.71 1.48
CA PHE A 21 -3.71 -9.45 0.36
C PHE A 21 -2.88 -9.43 -0.91
N HIS A 22 -2.17 -8.36 -1.20
CA HIS A 22 -1.28 -8.29 -2.36
C HIS A 22 -0.15 -9.33 -2.27
N GLN A 23 0.50 -9.44 -1.11
CA GLN A 23 1.55 -10.44 -0.87
C GLN A 23 0.99 -11.87 -0.95
N ARG A 24 -0.18 -12.11 -0.35
CA ARG A 24 -0.87 -13.41 -0.41
C ARG A 24 -1.32 -13.77 -1.82
N ALA A 25 -1.66 -12.79 -2.65
CA ALA A 25 -1.97 -12.98 -4.07
C ALA A 25 -0.72 -13.23 -4.93
N GLY A 26 0.48 -13.14 -4.35
CA GLY A 26 1.74 -13.44 -5.01
C GLY A 26 2.49 -12.24 -5.58
N ASN A 27 2.07 -11.00 -5.29
CA ASN A 27 2.88 -9.83 -5.59
C ASN A 27 4.18 -9.86 -4.76
N LYS A 28 5.31 -9.54 -5.39
CA LYS A 28 6.65 -9.57 -4.78
C LYS A 28 7.13 -8.19 -4.34
N ARG A 29 6.81 -7.17 -5.13
CA ARG A 29 7.23 -5.79 -4.87
C ARG A 29 6.05 -4.98 -4.34
N VAL A 30 5.79 -5.13 -3.04
CA VAL A 30 4.69 -4.45 -2.33
C VAL A 30 5.27 -3.49 -1.29
N TYR A 31 4.82 -2.24 -1.32
CA TYR A 31 5.17 -1.19 -0.37
C TYR A 31 3.96 -0.85 0.50
N PRO A 32 3.79 -1.50 1.68
CA PRO A 32 2.67 -1.26 2.59
C PRO A 32 2.94 0.00 3.43
N LEU A 33 2.47 1.15 2.98
CA LEU A 33 2.74 2.45 3.60
C LEU A 33 2.20 2.58 5.03
N HIS A 34 1.13 1.87 5.34
CA HIS A 34 0.53 1.86 6.68
C HIS A 34 0.86 0.59 7.49
N GLY A 35 1.92 -0.14 7.08
CA GLY A 35 2.36 -1.35 7.76
C GLY A 35 1.48 -2.56 7.54
N SER A 36 1.36 -3.44 8.55
CA SER A 36 0.65 -4.71 8.43
C SER A 36 0.06 -5.17 9.75
N ILE A 37 -1.16 -5.71 9.71
CA ILE A 37 -1.78 -6.42 10.86
C ILE A 37 -1.22 -7.82 11.06
N ASN A 38 -0.41 -8.33 10.13
CA ASN A 38 0.16 -9.68 10.17
C ASN A 38 1.56 -9.73 10.79
N THR A 39 2.16 -8.58 11.06
CA THR A 39 3.43 -8.43 11.76
C THR A 39 3.23 -7.68 13.06
N PHE A 40 4.14 -7.86 14.02
CA PHE A 40 3.98 -7.29 15.35
C PHE A 40 5.28 -6.63 15.80
N ARG A 41 5.14 -5.53 16.56
CA ARG A 41 6.26 -4.81 17.16
C ARG A 41 5.95 -4.35 18.57
N CYS A 42 6.97 -4.05 19.33
CA CYS A 42 6.82 -3.40 20.63
C CYS A 42 6.36 -1.95 20.45
N SER A 43 5.33 -1.55 21.18
CA SER A 43 4.80 -0.18 21.17
C SER A 43 5.81 0.88 21.64
N ARG A 44 6.83 0.50 22.43
CA ARG A 44 7.78 1.41 23.04
C ARG A 44 9.13 1.50 22.31
N CYS A 45 9.72 0.35 21.96
CA CYS A 45 11.07 0.32 21.36
C CYS A 45 11.08 -0.12 19.90
N GLY A 46 9.92 -0.46 19.30
CA GLY A 46 9.81 -0.90 17.91
C GLY A 46 10.38 -2.30 17.62
N GLN A 47 10.95 -2.99 18.62
CA GLN A 47 11.51 -4.33 18.43
C GLN A 47 10.42 -5.30 17.93
N SER A 48 10.77 -6.14 16.96
CA SER A 48 9.87 -7.16 16.42
C SER A 48 9.35 -8.09 17.53
N ALA A 49 8.09 -8.45 17.45
CA ALA A 49 7.41 -9.35 18.34
C ALA A 49 6.69 -10.46 17.55
N SER A 50 6.40 -11.60 18.18
CA SER A 50 5.60 -12.63 17.57
C SER A 50 4.11 -12.40 17.80
N LYS A 51 3.27 -13.08 17.00
CA LYS A 51 1.83 -13.11 17.21
C LYS A 51 1.48 -13.67 18.60
N ASP A 52 2.22 -14.68 19.06
CA ASP A 52 2.00 -15.29 20.37
C ASP A 52 2.32 -14.31 21.51
N ASN A 53 3.39 -13.51 21.37
CA ASN A 53 3.67 -12.43 22.33
C ASN A 53 2.50 -11.43 22.42
N PHE A 54 1.88 -11.11 21.28
CA PHE A 54 0.72 -10.20 21.25
C PHE A 54 -0.52 -10.83 21.91
N ILE A 55 -0.86 -12.09 21.55
CA ILE A 55 -2.03 -12.79 22.09
C ILE A 55 -1.90 -13.00 23.59
N ASN A 56 -0.72 -13.44 24.05
CA ASN A 56 -0.46 -13.75 25.46
C ASN A 56 -0.16 -12.50 26.30
N LYS A 57 -0.17 -11.30 25.70
CA LYS A 57 0.25 -10.04 26.33
C LYS A 57 1.61 -10.17 27.03
N ASP A 58 2.55 -10.86 26.35
CA ASP A 58 3.82 -11.27 26.94
C ASP A 58 4.75 -10.07 27.12
N SER A 59 5.02 -9.73 28.38
CA SER A 59 5.92 -8.64 28.78
C SER A 59 7.42 -8.96 28.68
N ARG A 60 7.83 -10.06 28.02
CA ARG A 60 9.23 -10.44 27.83
C ARG A 60 10.04 -9.43 26.99
N ILE A 61 9.40 -8.37 26.53
CA ILE A 61 10.08 -7.26 25.86
C ILE A 61 10.83 -6.44 26.92
N LYS A 62 12.14 -6.45 26.85
CA LYS A 62 13.07 -5.85 27.83
C LYS A 62 12.77 -4.37 28.19
N CYS A 63 12.10 -3.64 27.34
CA CYS A 63 11.79 -2.23 27.57
C CYS A 63 10.48 -1.96 28.33
N GLY A 64 9.71 -3.02 28.70
CA GLY A 64 8.41 -2.89 29.36
C GLY A 64 7.29 -2.37 28.44
N GLY A 65 7.50 -2.34 27.12
CA GLY A 65 6.44 -2.06 26.15
C GLY A 65 5.55 -3.27 25.91
N THR A 66 4.40 -3.06 25.25
CA THR A 66 3.45 -4.10 24.89
C THR A 66 3.56 -4.42 23.39
N PRO A 67 3.45 -5.70 23.00
CA PRO A 67 3.32 -6.05 21.59
C PRO A 67 2.04 -5.48 20.97
N ARG A 68 2.14 -5.00 19.74
CA ARG A 68 0.99 -4.52 18.95
C ARG A 68 1.18 -4.92 17.49
N PRO A 69 0.10 -4.95 16.68
CA PRO A 69 0.24 -5.04 15.22
C PRO A 69 1.11 -3.90 14.68
N ASP A 70 1.85 -4.19 13.63
CA ASP A 70 2.77 -3.23 13.02
C ASP A 70 2.05 -2.38 11.95
N GLU A 71 0.93 -1.81 12.35
CA GLU A 71 0.16 -0.85 11.56
C GLU A 71 0.44 0.58 12.02
N VAL A 72 0.29 1.54 11.12
CA VAL A 72 0.47 2.97 11.40
C VAL A 72 -0.87 3.57 11.78
N PHE A 73 -0.97 4.11 13.00
CA PHE A 73 -2.15 4.82 13.46
C PHE A 73 -2.11 6.31 13.10
N PHE A 74 -3.25 6.97 13.19
CA PHE A 74 -3.32 8.43 13.03
C PHE A 74 -2.36 9.12 13.99
N GLY A 75 -1.57 10.06 13.45
CA GLY A 75 -0.53 10.77 14.20
C GLY A 75 0.82 10.05 14.27
N GLU A 76 0.91 8.81 13.82
CA GLU A 76 2.21 8.12 13.71
C GLU A 76 2.89 8.40 12.36
N ALA A 77 4.22 8.41 12.37
CA ALA A 77 5.01 8.57 11.15
C ALA A 77 4.93 7.31 10.29
N LEU A 78 4.85 7.50 8.97
CA LEU A 78 4.97 6.39 8.02
C LEU A 78 6.38 5.77 8.08
N PRO A 79 6.52 4.47 7.79
CA PRO A 79 7.82 3.81 7.69
C PRO A 79 8.67 4.47 6.59
N GLN A 80 9.70 5.22 6.99
CA GLN A 80 10.45 6.10 6.08
C GLN A 80 11.12 5.33 4.94
N ASP A 81 11.69 4.15 5.22
CA ASP A 81 12.32 3.32 4.19
C ASP A 81 11.32 2.85 3.13
N ILE A 82 10.12 2.43 3.56
CA ILE A 82 9.05 2.00 2.66
C ILE A 82 8.56 3.19 1.84
N LEU A 83 8.31 4.34 2.49
CA LEU A 83 7.87 5.55 1.81
C LEU A 83 8.89 6.04 0.77
N ASN A 84 10.18 6.10 1.13
CA ASN A 84 11.24 6.53 0.23
C ASN A 84 11.37 5.59 -0.99
N ASN A 85 11.24 4.29 -0.78
CA ASN A 85 11.27 3.32 -1.87
C ASN A 85 10.02 3.45 -2.77
N ALA A 86 8.83 3.64 -2.20
CA ALA A 86 7.60 3.90 -2.94
C ALA A 86 7.73 5.17 -3.81
N ILE A 87 8.27 6.26 -3.26
CA ILE A 87 8.51 7.51 -4.00
C ILE A 87 9.44 7.25 -5.20
N LYS A 88 10.55 6.52 -4.99
CA LYS A 88 11.48 6.19 -6.09
C LYS A 88 10.81 5.39 -7.21
N GLU A 89 9.93 4.46 -6.88
CA GLU A 89 9.18 3.68 -7.88
C GLU A 89 8.20 4.57 -8.65
N ILE A 90 7.46 5.43 -7.95
CA ILE A 90 6.53 6.38 -8.56
C ILE A 90 7.26 7.34 -9.51
N GLN A 91 8.40 7.88 -9.10
CA GLN A 91 9.18 8.82 -9.92
C GLN A 91 9.72 8.23 -11.22
N LYS A 92 9.94 6.91 -11.25
CA LYS A 92 10.40 6.18 -12.43
C LYS A 92 9.26 5.70 -13.34
N SER A 93 8.02 5.71 -12.83
CA SER A 93 6.89 5.12 -13.54
C SER A 93 6.45 5.98 -14.71
N GLU A 94 6.24 5.35 -15.86
CA GLU A 94 5.62 5.95 -17.04
C GLU A 94 4.09 6.03 -16.90
N LEU A 95 3.53 5.16 -16.04
CA LEU A 95 2.11 5.10 -15.71
C LEU A 95 1.92 4.81 -14.22
N VAL A 96 1.10 5.60 -13.56
CA VAL A 96 0.62 5.37 -12.20
C VAL A 96 -0.89 5.13 -12.23
N ILE A 97 -1.33 3.99 -11.71
CA ILE A 97 -2.75 3.66 -11.58
C ILE A 97 -3.12 3.80 -10.11
N VAL A 98 -3.99 4.73 -9.80
CA VAL A 98 -4.53 5.00 -8.46
C VAL A 98 -5.88 4.31 -8.32
N ILE A 99 -6.04 3.46 -7.30
CA ILE A 99 -7.21 2.59 -7.21
C ILE A 99 -7.82 2.67 -5.81
N GLY A 100 -9.14 2.91 -5.73
CA GLY A 100 -9.94 2.72 -4.53
C GLY A 100 -9.55 3.60 -3.34
N THR A 101 -9.11 4.81 -3.58
CA THR A 101 -8.76 5.80 -2.53
C THR A 101 -9.52 7.09 -2.74
N SER A 102 -9.90 7.76 -1.65
CA SER A 102 -10.48 9.11 -1.70
C SER A 102 -9.46 10.21 -1.94
N LEU A 103 -8.15 9.90 -1.88
CA LEU A 103 -7.04 10.86 -1.94
C LEU A 103 -7.10 11.95 -0.85
N MET A 104 -7.73 11.65 0.29
CA MET A 104 -7.89 12.60 1.41
C MET A 104 -6.80 12.46 2.49
N VAL A 105 -6.05 11.34 2.50
CA VAL A 105 -5.08 11.04 3.56
C VAL A 105 -3.70 11.56 3.20
N TYR A 106 -3.25 12.57 3.92
CA TYR A 106 -1.88 13.09 3.81
C TYR A 106 -0.89 12.21 4.60
N PRO A 107 0.36 12.00 4.12
CA PRO A 107 0.97 12.54 2.89
C PRO A 107 0.76 11.67 1.64
N VAL A 108 0.08 10.53 1.76
CA VAL A 108 -0.03 9.53 0.68
C VAL A 108 -0.80 10.06 -0.53
N ASN A 109 -1.72 10.99 -0.33
CA ASN A 109 -2.49 11.63 -1.40
C ASN A 109 -1.63 12.39 -2.41
N SER A 110 -0.44 12.84 -2.02
CA SER A 110 0.49 13.56 -2.89
C SER A 110 1.38 12.65 -3.74
N LEU A 111 1.46 11.36 -3.42
CA LEU A 111 2.37 10.43 -4.10
C LEU A 111 2.14 10.34 -5.62
N PRO A 112 0.90 10.26 -6.14
CA PRO A 112 0.70 10.17 -7.59
C PRO A 112 1.26 11.38 -8.34
N SER A 113 1.23 12.57 -7.75
CA SER A 113 1.74 13.80 -8.38
C SER A 113 3.26 13.83 -8.52
N MET A 114 3.99 12.95 -7.82
CA MET A 114 5.45 12.83 -7.92
C MET A 114 5.92 12.13 -9.20
N SER A 115 5.03 11.45 -9.93
CA SER A 115 5.33 10.88 -11.24
C SER A 115 5.21 11.94 -12.33
N LYS A 116 6.14 11.88 -13.29
CA LYS A 116 6.06 12.63 -14.58
C LYS A 116 5.25 11.85 -15.63
N GLY A 117 4.97 10.57 -15.38
CA GLY A 117 4.20 9.70 -16.26
C GLY A 117 2.70 9.97 -16.24
N LYS A 118 1.99 9.22 -17.05
CA LYS A 118 0.53 9.26 -17.11
C LYS A 118 -0.09 8.75 -15.81
N LYS A 119 -1.26 9.25 -15.48
CA LYS A 119 -1.99 8.89 -14.26
C LYS A 119 -3.41 8.48 -14.59
N VAL A 120 -3.80 7.31 -14.09
CA VAL A 120 -5.17 6.79 -14.20
C VAL A 120 -5.75 6.68 -12.80
N TYR A 121 -6.98 7.14 -12.63
CA TYR A 121 -7.71 7.01 -11.38
C TYR A 121 -8.90 6.08 -11.56
N ILE A 122 -9.00 5.05 -10.72
CA ILE A 122 -10.09 4.07 -10.72
C ILE A 122 -10.75 4.12 -9.36
N ASN A 123 -12.00 4.54 -9.29
CA ASN A 123 -12.75 4.57 -8.04
C ASN A 123 -14.25 4.40 -8.29
N LYS A 124 -15.00 3.98 -7.26
CA LYS A 124 -16.46 3.88 -7.33
C LYS A 124 -17.14 5.23 -7.59
N GLU A 125 -16.56 6.28 -7.04
CA GLU A 125 -17.00 7.67 -7.18
C GLU A 125 -15.78 8.53 -7.47
N ILE A 126 -15.86 9.43 -8.44
CA ILE A 126 -14.77 10.31 -8.81
C ILE A 126 -14.94 11.64 -8.06
N TYR A 127 -14.09 11.85 -7.07
CA TYR A 127 -14.12 13.07 -6.24
C TYR A 127 -13.28 14.22 -6.81
N GLN A 128 -12.27 13.91 -7.62
CA GLN A 128 -11.38 14.89 -8.21
C GLN A 128 -11.05 14.49 -9.65
N GLN A 129 -11.31 15.36 -10.59
CA GLN A 129 -10.92 15.19 -12.00
C GLN A 129 -9.59 15.91 -12.24
N SER A 130 -8.48 15.23 -11.97
CA SER A 130 -7.13 15.78 -12.12
C SER A 130 -6.12 14.81 -12.69
N PHE A 131 -6.58 13.63 -13.12
CA PHE A 131 -5.76 12.61 -13.71
C PHE A 131 -5.88 12.63 -15.25
N ASP A 132 -4.97 11.98 -15.95
CA ASP A 132 -5.05 11.87 -17.42
C ASP A 132 -6.26 11.04 -17.87
N LEU A 133 -6.71 10.11 -17.02
CA LEU A 133 -7.91 9.31 -17.23
C LEU A 133 -8.55 8.96 -15.89
N ASP A 134 -9.84 9.23 -15.76
CA ASP A 134 -10.67 8.85 -14.61
C ASP A 134 -11.67 7.77 -15.05
N LEU A 135 -11.68 6.64 -14.34
CA LEU A 135 -12.58 5.51 -14.58
C LEU A 135 -13.46 5.28 -13.36
N GLU A 136 -14.73 5.67 -13.47
CA GLU A 136 -15.71 5.44 -12.43
C GLU A 136 -16.27 4.01 -12.50
N GLY A 137 -16.22 3.31 -11.37
CA GLY A 137 -16.75 1.95 -11.25
C GLY A 137 -16.00 1.09 -10.24
N LYS A 138 -16.38 -0.18 -10.18
CA LYS A 138 -15.74 -1.14 -9.30
C LYS A 138 -14.38 -1.54 -9.85
N ALA A 139 -13.34 -1.36 -9.06
CA ALA A 139 -11.97 -1.65 -9.47
C ALA A 139 -11.77 -3.07 -10.01
N GLY A 140 -12.44 -4.08 -9.40
CA GLY A 140 -12.34 -5.47 -9.87
C GLY A 140 -12.87 -5.65 -11.29
N GLU A 141 -14.02 -5.05 -11.61
CA GLU A 141 -14.66 -5.13 -12.94
C GLU A 141 -13.80 -4.41 -14.00
N ILE A 142 -13.33 -3.20 -13.67
CA ILE A 142 -12.47 -2.41 -14.58
C ILE A 142 -11.14 -3.14 -14.84
N LEU A 143 -10.47 -3.62 -13.79
CA LEU A 143 -9.20 -4.33 -13.94
C LEU A 143 -9.36 -5.65 -14.70
N GLU A 144 -10.48 -6.35 -14.55
CA GLU A 144 -10.76 -7.56 -15.31
C GLU A 144 -10.97 -7.25 -16.80
N ALA A 145 -11.75 -6.20 -17.12
CA ALA A 145 -11.91 -5.76 -18.51
C ALA A 145 -10.58 -5.38 -19.16
N VAL A 146 -9.72 -4.65 -18.44
CA VAL A 146 -8.36 -4.32 -18.91
C VAL A 146 -7.54 -5.60 -19.12
N ASN A 147 -7.61 -6.54 -18.16
CA ASN A 147 -6.87 -7.80 -18.25
C ASN A 147 -7.23 -8.62 -19.50
N GLN A 148 -8.49 -8.60 -19.91
CA GLN A 148 -8.96 -9.27 -21.12
C GLN A 148 -8.38 -8.65 -22.41
N GLN A 149 -8.07 -7.36 -22.40
CA GLN A 149 -7.43 -6.67 -23.53
C GLN A 149 -5.92 -6.85 -23.59
N LEU A 150 -5.29 -7.25 -22.48
CA LEU A 150 -3.84 -7.46 -22.37
C LEU A 150 -3.39 -8.91 -22.61
N ASN A 151 -4.34 -9.83 -22.91
CA ASN A 151 -4.06 -11.26 -23.14
C ASN A 151 -3.96 -11.60 -24.64
#